data_94c3544c5db02d916eb81afbb98fdc7b
#
_entry.id   94c3544c5db02d916eb81afbb98fdc7b
#
_cell.length_a   1.000
_cell.length_b   1.000
_cell.length_c   1.000
_cell.angle_alpha   90.00
_cell.angle_beta   90.00
_cell.angle_gamma   90.00
#
_symmetry.space_group_name_H-M   'P 1'
#
loop_
_entity.id
_entity.type
_entity.pdbx_description
1 polymer ?
#
loop_
_entity_poly.entity_id
_entity_poly.type
_entity_poly.pdbx_seq_one_letter_code
_entity_poly.pdbx_strand_id
1 'polypeptide(L)'
;LILTLLLSDWRNGKHICPSCGAKMTKLAEDVDNQYLSSAQDMEEKLNSVDYDVWKCPQCGETDIYSFVNDSSTYKECGCCHARALKLASTSVLKDSTTEQEGIGLKNYVCLNCKQHVSEKYTIAKKAAQVAPIIIPGSGRGFGGGSGLGGGSFGGGFGGGMSGGGGATGRW
;
A
#
# COMPACT_ATOMS: atom_id res chain seq x y z
N LEU A 1 6.38 -12.96 -15.26
CA LEU A 1 6.11 -14.43 -15.25
C LEU A 1 7.40 -15.25 -15.21
N ILE A 2 8.40 -14.99 -16.09
CA ILE A 2 9.67 -15.74 -16.13
C ILE A 2 10.51 -15.49 -14.86
N LEU A 3 10.60 -14.24 -14.40
CA LEU A 3 11.37 -13.87 -13.21
C LEU A 3 10.81 -14.50 -11.91
N THR A 4 9.50 -14.58 -11.79
CA THR A 4 8.83 -15.23 -10.64
C THR A 4 9.07 -16.74 -10.60
N LEU A 5 9.14 -17.39 -11.75
CA LEU A 5 9.48 -18.82 -11.85
C LEU A 5 10.94 -19.08 -11.45
N LEU A 6 11.88 -18.26 -11.91
CA LEU A 6 13.30 -18.39 -11.55
C LEU A 6 13.54 -18.19 -10.04
N LEU A 7 12.83 -17.26 -9.40
CA LEU A 7 12.92 -17.03 -7.95
C LEU A 7 12.34 -18.21 -7.15
N SER A 8 11.23 -18.82 -7.62
CA SER A 8 10.66 -19.99 -6.97
C SER A 8 11.56 -21.23 -7.09
N ASP A 9 12.19 -21.41 -8.24
CA ASP A 9 13.14 -22.51 -8.45
C ASP A 9 14.39 -22.33 -7.60
N TRP A 10 14.88 -21.12 -7.42
CA TRP A 10 16.00 -20.83 -6.54
C TRP A 10 15.64 -21.05 -5.07
N ARG A 11 14.49 -20.56 -4.63
CA ARG A 11 13.99 -20.69 -3.25
C ARG A 11 13.83 -22.14 -2.81
N ASN A 12 13.44 -23.03 -3.74
CA ASN A 12 13.23 -24.45 -3.48
C ASN A 12 14.37 -25.34 -4.02
N GLY A 13 15.43 -24.73 -4.51
CA GLY A 13 16.56 -25.41 -5.13
C GLY A 13 17.47 -26.16 -4.14
N LYS A 14 18.60 -26.63 -4.66
CA LYS A 14 19.64 -27.28 -3.85
C LYS A 14 20.59 -26.21 -3.31
N HIS A 15 20.62 -26.02 -2.00
CA HIS A 15 21.61 -25.17 -1.34
C HIS A 15 22.78 -26.01 -0.85
N ILE A 16 23.98 -25.53 -1.10
CA ILE A 16 25.24 -26.21 -0.72
C ILE A 16 25.92 -25.41 0.36
N CYS A 17 26.28 -26.07 1.44
CA CYS A 17 26.96 -25.45 2.56
C CYS A 17 28.32 -24.86 2.14
N PRO A 18 28.58 -23.56 2.39
CA PRO A 18 29.83 -22.93 2.01
C PRO A 18 31.03 -23.46 2.81
N SER A 19 30.78 -23.97 4.03
CA SER A 19 31.85 -24.43 4.93
C SER A 19 32.32 -25.87 4.63
N CYS A 20 31.44 -26.78 4.24
CA CYS A 20 31.79 -28.18 4.08
C CYS A 20 31.37 -28.82 2.74
N GLY A 21 30.67 -28.09 1.88
CA GLY A 21 30.21 -28.57 0.58
C GLY A 21 29.04 -29.57 0.63
N ALA A 22 28.46 -29.82 1.81
CA ALA A 22 27.31 -30.72 1.95
C ALA A 22 26.02 -30.05 1.50
N LYS A 23 25.03 -30.84 1.10
CA LYS A 23 23.69 -30.35 0.80
C LYS A 23 23.00 -29.87 2.08
N MET A 24 22.51 -28.62 2.10
CA MET A 24 21.72 -28.07 3.18
C MET A 24 20.26 -28.51 3.10
N THR A 25 19.57 -28.45 4.23
CA THR A 25 18.15 -28.74 4.37
C THR A 25 17.43 -27.50 4.83
N LYS A 26 16.33 -27.11 4.15
CA LYS A 26 15.45 -26.05 4.59
C LYS A 26 14.72 -26.50 5.85
N LEU A 27 14.71 -25.66 6.87
CA LEU A 27 13.93 -25.88 8.08
C LEU A 27 12.45 -25.61 7.83
N ALA A 28 11.60 -26.21 8.66
CA ALA A 28 10.17 -25.91 8.65
C ALA A 28 9.90 -24.64 9.46
N GLU A 29 8.85 -23.92 9.13
CA GLU A 29 8.45 -22.62 9.71
C GLU A 29 8.30 -22.61 11.25
N ASP A 30 7.95 -23.77 11.84
CA ASP A 30 7.84 -23.93 13.29
C ASP A 30 9.19 -24.10 13.99
N VAL A 31 10.22 -24.43 13.24
CA VAL A 31 11.58 -24.71 13.75
C VAL A 31 12.54 -23.56 13.45
N ASP A 32 12.40 -22.88 12.34
CA ASP A 32 13.32 -21.85 11.86
C ASP A 32 13.31 -20.59 12.69
N ASN A 33 12.18 -20.24 13.33
CA ASN A 33 12.06 -19.12 14.27
C ASN A 33 13.13 -19.13 15.39
N GLN A 34 13.69 -20.28 15.72
CA GLN A 34 14.76 -20.39 16.72
C GLN A 34 16.10 -19.79 16.23
N TYR A 35 16.25 -19.63 14.93
CA TYR A 35 17.45 -19.09 14.27
C TYR A 35 17.29 -17.64 13.85
N LEU A 36 16.07 -17.10 13.89
CA LEU A 36 15.78 -15.73 13.55
C LEU A 36 16.03 -14.79 14.73
N SER A 37 16.47 -13.58 14.43
CA SER A 37 16.50 -12.50 15.41
C SER A 37 15.09 -12.02 15.74
N SER A 38 14.92 -11.33 16.87
CA SER A 38 13.63 -10.75 17.25
C SER A 38 13.06 -9.78 16.20
N ALA A 39 13.93 -9.12 15.42
CA ALA A 39 13.54 -8.24 14.34
C ALA A 39 12.97 -9.04 13.16
N GLN A 40 13.64 -10.11 12.75
CA GLN A 40 13.22 -11.00 11.67
C GLN A 40 11.92 -11.73 12.02
N ASP A 41 11.80 -12.28 13.23
CA ASP A 41 10.56 -12.89 13.73
C ASP A 41 9.38 -11.89 13.75
N MET A 42 9.64 -10.61 14.08
CA MET A 42 8.62 -9.56 13.98
C MET A 42 8.23 -9.31 12.51
N GLU A 43 9.17 -9.27 11.59
CA GLU A 43 8.92 -9.04 10.16
C GLU A 43 8.08 -10.15 9.54
N GLU A 44 8.31 -11.42 9.91
CA GLU A 44 7.47 -12.56 9.51
C GLU A 44 6.05 -12.43 10.06
N LYS A 45 5.90 -12.16 11.36
CA LYS A 45 4.59 -11.95 12.00
C LYS A 45 3.78 -10.83 11.35
N LEU A 46 4.46 -9.82 10.80
CA LEU A 46 3.84 -8.71 10.08
C LEU A 46 3.64 -9.01 8.59
N ASN A 47 4.11 -10.16 8.12
CA ASN A 47 4.14 -10.51 6.70
C ASN A 47 4.78 -9.39 5.85
N SER A 48 5.83 -8.77 6.37
CA SER A 48 6.59 -7.72 5.70
C SER A 48 7.84 -8.24 5.02
N VAL A 49 8.49 -9.23 5.62
CA VAL A 49 9.59 -10.03 5.06
C VAL A 49 9.34 -11.47 5.48
N ASP A 50 9.63 -12.40 4.61
CA ASP A 50 9.58 -13.85 4.82
C ASP A 50 11.02 -14.38 4.80
N TYR A 51 11.34 -15.31 5.69
CA TYR A 51 12.70 -15.84 5.86
C TYR A 51 12.73 -17.34 5.65
N ASP A 52 13.70 -17.81 4.89
CA ASP A 52 13.99 -19.23 4.73
C ASP A 52 15.31 -19.56 5.46
N VAL A 53 15.28 -20.43 6.45
CA VAL A 53 16.47 -20.89 7.16
C VAL A 53 16.90 -22.24 6.63
N TRP A 54 18.13 -22.31 6.18
CA TRP A 54 18.77 -23.53 5.70
C TRP A 54 19.86 -23.98 6.67
N LYS A 55 19.84 -25.25 7.03
CA LYS A 55 20.82 -25.85 7.98
C LYS A 55 21.59 -26.97 7.33
N CYS A 56 22.90 -26.96 7.55
CA CYS A 56 23.78 -28.05 7.14
C CYS A 56 23.69 -29.22 8.13
N PRO A 57 23.33 -30.42 7.69
CA PRO A 57 23.25 -31.58 8.59
C PRO A 57 24.62 -32.09 9.02
N GLN A 58 25.72 -31.75 8.31
CA GLN A 58 27.06 -32.23 8.62
C GLN A 58 27.81 -31.33 9.60
N CYS A 59 27.85 -30.02 9.37
CA CYS A 59 28.63 -29.08 10.20
C CYS A 59 27.78 -28.16 11.07
N GLY A 60 26.44 -28.17 10.89
CA GLY A 60 25.54 -27.35 11.67
C GLY A 60 25.45 -25.88 11.19
N GLU A 61 26.20 -25.49 10.16
CA GLU A 61 26.14 -24.14 9.57
C GLU A 61 24.72 -23.79 9.14
N THR A 62 24.34 -22.51 9.33
CA THR A 62 23.02 -22.01 8.97
C THR A 62 23.13 -20.81 8.02
N ASP A 63 22.26 -20.78 7.01
CA ASP A 63 22.09 -19.68 6.08
C ASP A 63 20.65 -19.18 6.17
N ILE A 64 20.47 -17.85 6.17
CA ILE A 64 19.16 -17.20 6.26
C ILE A 64 18.96 -16.33 5.02
N TYR A 65 17.89 -16.59 4.27
CA TYR A 65 17.52 -15.83 3.09
C TYR A 65 16.22 -15.05 3.35
N SER A 66 16.23 -13.77 2.99
CA SER A 66 15.09 -12.87 3.19
C SER A 66 14.35 -12.62 1.88
N PHE A 67 13.01 -12.61 1.93
CA PHE A 67 12.11 -12.32 0.82
C PHE A 67 11.16 -11.19 1.18
N VAL A 68 11.42 -10.01 0.66
CA VAL A 68 10.60 -8.83 0.95
C VAL A 68 9.22 -8.97 0.30
N ASN A 69 8.16 -8.72 1.08
CA ASN A 69 6.82 -8.63 0.56
C ASN A 69 6.54 -7.20 0.06
N ASP A 70 6.57 -7.00 -1.25
CA ASP A 70 6.33 -5.69 -1.88
C ASP A 70 4.90 -5.17 -1.67
N SER A 71 3.96 -6.04 -1.33
CA SER A 71 2.58 -5.66 -1.01
C SER A 71 2.42 -5.18 0.44
N SER A 72 3.46 -5.31 1.26
CA SER A 72 3.45 -4.88 2.66
C SER A 72 3.42 -3.36 2.78
N THR A 73 2.58 -2.84 3.67
CA THR A 73 2.48 -1.41 3.97
C THR A 73 3.49 -0.93 5.02
N TYR A 74 4.24 -1.85 5.62
CA TYR A 74 5.28 -1.52 6.60
C TYR A 74 6.54 -0.99 5.91
N LYS A 75 7.10 0.09 6.47
CA LYS A 75 8.38 0.65 6.04
C LYS A 75 9.53 0.11 6.89
N GLU A 76 10.73 0.21 6.38
CA GLU A 76 11.94 -0.03 7.16
C GLU A 76 12.11 1.03 8.24
N CYS A 77 12.47 0.61 9.44
CA CYS A 77 12.76 1.50 10.56
C CYS A 77 14.23 1.96 10.52
N GLY A 78 14.47 3.26 10.49
CA GLY A 78 15.82 3.81 10.48
C GLY A 78 16.65 3.56 11.77
N CYS A 79 16.02 3.04 12.84
CA CYS A 79 16.69 2.75 14.10
C CYS A 79 17.14 1.28 14.21
N CYS A 80 16.25 0.32 13.92
CA CYS A 80 16.53 -1.11 14.07
C CYS A 80 16.55 -1.88 12.75
N HIS A 81 16.39 -1.20 11.64
CA HIS A 81 16.36 -1.72 10.26
C HIS A 81 15.29 -2.77 9.98
N ALA A 82 14.44 -3.10 10.96
CA ALA A 82 13.31 -3.98 10.73
C ALA A 82 12.24 -3.29 9.87
N ARG A 83 11.64 -4.02 8.92
CA ARG A 83 10.49 -3.59 8.11
C ARG A 83 9.19 -3.70 8.90
N ALA A 84 9.12 -2.95 10.01
CA ALA A 84 8.08 -2.99 11.02
C ALA A 84 7.51 -1.60 11.37
N LEU A 85 7.84 -0.57 10.57
CA LEU A 85 7.39 0.80 10.79
C LEU A 85 5.98 0.98 10.24
N LYS A 86 5.00 1.10 11.14
CA LYS A 86 3.57 1.23 10.84
C LYS A 86 3.13 2.69 10.86
N LEU A 87 2.32 3.12 9.89
CA LEU A 87 1.61 4.40 9.96
C LEU A 87 0.61 4.37 11.11
N ALA A 88 0.81 5.21 12.11
CA ALA A 88 -0.04 5.31 13.30
C ALA A 88 -1.13 6.38 13.12
N SER A 89 -0.77 7.56 12.59
CA SER A 89 -1.72 8.65 12.35
C SER A 89 -1.27 9.56 11.23
N THR A 90 -2.23 10.29 10.67
CA THR A 90 -2.00 11.37 9.70
C THR A 90 -2.77 12.60 10.19
N SER A 91 -2.12 13.77 10.16
CA SER A 91 -2.74 15.04 10.52
C SER A 91 -2.40 16.13 9.51
N VAL A 92 -3.24 17.16 9.43
CA VAL A 92 -3.00 18.33 8.59
C VAL A 92 -2.46 19.44 9.49
N LEU A 93 -1.28 19.95 9.17
CA LEU A 93 -0.66 21.09 9.87
C LEU A 93 -1.04 22.42 9.23
N LYS A 94 -1.21 22.42 7.90
CA LYS A 94 -1.66 23.58 7.11
C LYS A 94 -2.53 23.07 5.97
N ASP A 95 -3.74 23.61 5.87
CA ASP A 95 -4.64 23.27 4.76
C ASP A 95 -4.12 23.81 3.42
N SER A 96 -4.36 23.06 2.34
CA SER A 96 -4.11 23.55 1.00
C SER A 96 -5.26 24.49 0.54
N THR A 97 -4.90 25.49 -0.26
CA THR A 97 -5.83 26.39 -0.93
C THR A 97 -5.72 26.24 -2.44
N THR A 98 -6.44 27.03 -3.21
CA THR A 98 -6.27 27.11 -4.67
C THR A 98 -4.93 27.74 -5.07
N GLU A 99 -4.33 28.56 -4.18
CA GLU A 99 -3.09 29.30 -4.46
C GLU A 99 -1.86 28.66 -3.79
N GLN A 100 -2.05 28.03 -2.63
CA GLN A 100 -0.95 27.48 -1.83
C GLN A 100 -1.14 26.00 -1.51
N GLU A 101 -0.03 25.30 -1.49
CA GLU A 101 0.05 23.91 -1.00
C GLU A 101 -0.14 23.86 0.52
N GLY A 102 -0.73 22.76 0.97
CA GLY A 102 -0.84 22.44 2.39
C GLY A 102 0.35 21.62 2.88
N ILE A 103 0.41 21.42 4.19
CA ILE A 103 1.41 20.57 4.87
C ILE A 103 0.68 19.56 5.73
N GLY A 104 0.96 18.29 5.51
CA GLY A 104 0.52 17.19 6.36
C GLY A 104 1.67 16.60 7.16
N LEU A 105 1.31 15.85 8.19
CA LEU A 105 2.22 15.10 9.04
C LEU A 105 1.76 13.64 9.11
N LYS A 106 2.65 12.71 8.83
CA LYS A 106 2.48 11.28 9.04
C LYS A 106 3.31 10.85 10.24
N ASN A 107 2.67 10.23 11.21
CA ASN A 107 3.34 9.68 12.37
C ASN A 107 3.40 8.16 12.24
N TYR A 108 4.56 7.61 12.41
CA TYR A 108 4.83 6.17 12.34
C TYR A 108 5.32 5.67 13.70
N VAL A 109 5.08 4.40 13.96
CA VAL A 109 5.62 3.66 15.11
C VAL A 109 6.23 2.36 14.63
N CYS A 110 7.44 2.06 15.07
CA CYS A 110 8.06 0.77 14.82
C CYS A 110 7.50 -0.28 15.79
N LEU A 111 6.96 -1.38 15.26
CA LEU A 111 6.40 -2.44 16.10
C LEU A 111 7.47 -3.28 16.79
N ASN A 112 8.72 -3.29 16.26
CA ASN A 112 9.86 -3.96 16.88
C ASN A 112 10.49 -3.10 18.00
N CYS A 113 11.14 -1.99 17.67
CA CYS A 113 11.91 -1.18 18.63
C CYS A 113 11.11 -0.05 19.29
N LYS A 114 9.83 0.13 18.96
CA LYS A 114 8.93 1.17 19.48
C LYS A 114 9.33 2.61 19.15
N GLN A 115 10.29 2.80 18.24
CA GLN A 115 10.69 4.13 17.78
C GLN A 115 9.52 4.84 17.09
N HIS A 116 9.32 6.11 17.40
CA HIS A 116 8.37 7.00 16.74
C HIS A 116 9.09 7.87 15.72
N VAL A 117 8.51 8.00 14.53
CA VAL A 117 9.04 8.82 13.44
C VAL A 117 7.92 9.67 12.87
N SER A 118 8.19 10.96 12.62
CA SER A 118 7.24 11.87 12.00
C SER A 118 7.79 12.39 10.68
N GLU A 119 7.00 12.26 9.61
CA GLU A 119 7.33 12.74 8.25
C GLU A 119 6.35 13.83 7.83
N LYS A 120 6.87 14.99 7.43
CA LYS A 120 6.06 16.01 6.76
C LYS A 120 5.88 15.66 5.29
N TYR A 121 4.69 15.91 4.76
CA TYR A 121 4.41 15.76 3.33
C TYR A 121 3.61 16.95 2.81
N THR A 122 3.73 17.22 1.52
CA THR A 122 3.00 18.29 0.84
C THR A 122 1.61 17.83 0.44
N ILE A 123 0.61 18.65 0.72
CA ILE A 123 -0.77 18.45 0.24
C ILE A 123 -0.94 19.32 -0.99
N ALA A 124 -1.30 18.73 -2.12
CA ALA A 124 -1.48 19.44 -3.38
C ALA A 124 -2.52 20.57 -3.26
N LYS A 125 -2.36 21.62 -4.04
CA LYS A 125 -3.33 22.72 -4.15
C LYS A 125 -4.70 22.17 -4.53
N LYS A 126 -5.76 22.81 -4.01
CA LYS A 126 -7.13 22.50 -4.42
C LYS A 126 -7.33 22.94 -5.86
N ALA A 127 -8.02 22.12 -6.67
CA ALA A 127 -8.42 22.54 -8.01
C ALA A 127 -9.33 23.78 -7.91
N ALA A 128 -9.08 24.80 -8.74
CA ALA A 128 -9.99 25.92 -8.86
C ALA A 128 -11.34 25.40 -9.38
N GLN A 129 -12.41 25.64 -8.63
CA GLN A 129 -13.75 25.32 -9.11
C GLN A 129 -14.08 26.33 -10.20
N VAL A 130 -14.02 25.91 -11.47
CA VAL A 130 -14.55 26.71 -12.58
C VAL A 130 -16.07 26.68 -12.43
N ALA A 131 -16.64 27.78 -12.01
CA ALA A 131 -18.08 27.94 -12.02
C ALA A 131 -18.60 27.71 -13.45
N PRO A 132 -19.67 26.92 -13.65
CA PRO A 132 -20.22 26.74 -14.98
C PRO A 132 -20.59 28.12 -15.53
N ILE A 133 -20.02 28.51 -16.67
CA ILE A 133 -20.38 29.72 -17.38
C ILE A 133 -21.80 29.48 -17.87
N ILE A 134 -22.79 30.07 -17.17
CA ILE A 134 -24.16 30.18 -17.67
C ILE A 134 -24.10 31.24 -18.77
N ILE A 135 -24.01 30.79 -20.02
CA ILE A 135 -24.19 31.66 -21.17
C ILE A 135 -25.67 32.01 -21.19
N PRO A 136 -26.06 33.29 -20.93
CA PRO A 136 -27.45 33.70 -21.12
C PRO A 136 -27.76 33.49 -22.60
N GLY A 137 -28.60 32.54 -22.92
CA GLY A 137 -29.07 32.35 -24.27
C GLY A 137 -29.80 33.61 -24.73
N SER A 138 -29.17 34.34 -25.63
CA SER A 138 -29.87 35.40 -26.39
C SER A 138 -30.90 34.69 -27.25
N GLY A 139 -32.13 34.67 -26.73
CA GLY A 139 -33.31 34.28 -27.47
C GLY A 139 -33.50 35.22 -28.64
N ARG A 140 -33.19 34.74 -29.85
CA ARG A 140 -33.78 35.24 -31.07
C ARG A 140 -34.55 34.10 -31.69
N GLY A 141 -35.84 34.18 -31.51
CA GLY A 141 -36.77 33.34 -32.24
C GLY A 141 -36.64 33.56 -33.76
N PHE A 142 -36.57 32.45 -34.48
CA PHE A 142 -36.92 32.43 -35.90
C PHE A 142 -37.81 31.22 -36.13
N GLY A 143 -39.01 31.48 -36.55
CA GLY A 143 -40.04 30.49 -36.82
C GLY A 143 -39.80 29.73 -38.10
N GLY A 144 -40.48 28.59 -38.17
CA GLY A 144 -40.98 28.00 -39.40
C GLY A 144 -40.18 26.84 -39.97
N GLY A 145 -40.82 25.68 -40.14
CA GLY A 145 -40.41 24.72 -41.13
C GLY A 145 -40.52 23.27 -40.69
N SER A 146 -41.60 22.65 -41.15
CA SER A 146 -41.91 21.22 -41.08
C SER A 146 -40.82 20.30 -41.62
N GLY A 147 -40.71 19.08 -41.07
CA GLY A 147 -39.97 17.97 -41.75
C GLY A 147 -39.66 16.81 -40.84
N LEU A 148 -40.46 15.81 -40.91
CA LEU A 148 -40.30 14.35 -40.70
C LEU A 148 -38.90 13.75 -40.48
N GLY A 149 -38.77 12.82 -39.52
CA GLY A 149 -37.76 11.77 -39.65
C GLY A 149 -37.15 11.29 -38.30
N GLY A 150 -37.57 10.11 -37.91
CA GLY A 150 -37.25 9.28 -36.76
C GLY A 150 -35.80 9.07 -36.41
N GLY A 151 -35.58 8.65 -35.15
CA GLY A 151 -34.32 8.15 -34.66
C GLY A 151 -34.27 8.15 -33.13
N SER A 152 -34.80 7.11 -32.50
CA SER A 152 -34.61 6.80 -31.08
C SER A 152 -33.14 6.52 -30.75
N PHE A 153 -32.60 7.18 -29.77
CA PHE A 153 -31.58 6.60 -28.92
C PHE A 153 -31.76 7.16 -27.47
N GLY A 154 -32.39 6.33 -26.68
CA GLY A 154 -32.51 6.52 -25.25
C GLY A 154 -31.17 6.22 -24.54
N GLY A 155 -30.76 7.13 -23.66
CA GLY A 155 -29.65 6.93 -22.75
C GLY A 155 -29.89 7.81 -21.51
N GLY A 156 -30.77 7.33 -20.63
CA GLY A 156 -31.04 7.97 -19.35
C GLY A 156 -29.98 7.55 -18.34
N PHE A 157 -29.12 8.46 -17.90
CA PHE A 157 -28.30 8.27 -16.70
C PHE A 157 -29.05 8.83 -15.52
N GLY A 158 -29.70 7.94 -14.76
CA GLY A 158 -30.34 8.26 -13.50
C GLY A 158 -29.30 8.38 -12.40
N GLY A 159 -29.00 9.60 -11.95
CA GLY A 159 -28.22 9.86 -10.74
C GLY A 159 -29.05 9.56 -9.50
N GLY A 160 -28.71 8.54 -8.73
CA GLY A 160 -29.32 8.24 -7.44
C GLY A 160 -28.84 9.20 -6.37
N MET A 161 -29.75 9.98 -5.79
CA MET A 161 -29.56 10.69 -4.53
C MET A 161 -29.68 9.69 -3.38
N SER A 162 -28.60 9.40 -2.65
CA SER A 162 -28.63 8.69 -1.38
C SER A 162 -28.70 9.71 -0.24
N GLY A 163 -29.90 9.91 0.30
CA GLY A 163 -30.13 10.67 1.52
C GLY A 163 -29.67 9.84 2.73
N GLY A 164 -28.63 10.27 3.43
CA GLY A 164 -28.21 9.70 4.70
C GLY A 164 -29.02 10.26 5.85
N GLY A 165 -29.97 9.45 6.40
CA GLY A 165 -30.67 9.76 7.64
C GLY A 165 -29.80 9.46 8.86
N GLY A 166 -29.49 10.48 9.67
CA GLY A 166 -28.84 10.33 10.97
C GLY A 166 -29.80 9.76 12.00
N ALA A 167 -29.43 8.69 12.68
CA ALA A 167 -30.10 8.18 13.85
C ALA A 167 -29.39 8.66 15.12
N THR A 168 -30.04 9.53 15.90
CA THR A 168 -29.67 9.88 17.27
C THR A 168 -30.21 8.81 18.22
N GLY A 169 -29.30 8.03 18.82
CA GLY A 169 -29.60 7.12 19.91
C GLY A 169 -29.02 7.65 21.21
N ARG A 170 -29.88 8.07 22.14
CA ARG A 170 -29.57 8.25 23.56
C ARG A 170 -29.55 6.87 24.22
N TRP A 171 -28.53 6.59 25.01
CA TRP A 171 -28.55 5.95 26.35
C TRP A 171 -27.25 6.31 27.05
#